data_ab89d6ae469bb72888b5bce9c403aab6
#
_entry.id   ab89d6ae469bb72888b5bce9c403aab6
#
_cell.length_a   1.000
_cell.length_b   1.000
_cell.length_c   1.000
_cell.angle_alpha   90.00
_cell.angle_beta   90.00
_cell.angle_gamma   90.00
#
_symmetry.space_group_name_H-M   'P 1'
#
loop_
_entity.id
_entity.type
_entity.pdbx_description
1 polymer ?
#
loop_
_entity_poly.entity_id
_entity_poly.type
_entity_poly.pdbx_seq_one_letter_code
_entity_poly.pdbx_strand_id
1 'polypeptide(L)'
;MRTPKIRPIVLCLFRHGDRILVSRDYDSVKQEHYYRPLGGGIEFGETSRDAIIREIREELDAEIENLVWLGTLENLFILEGEPGHEIALVYDATFVDRSIYERDSLTGHEREIGLSFVAEWKSFDELRRDPARLVPEGLAALIAESEIKQ
;
A
#
# COMPACT_ATOMS: atom_id res chain seq x y z
N MET A 1 17.39 10.34 -17.00
CA MET A 1 16.56 11.12 -16.06
C MET A 1 15.11 11.02 -16.47
N ARG A 2 14.23 10.65 -15.56
CA ARG A 2 12.80 10.55 -15.86
C ARG A 2 12.17 11.93 -15.94
N THR A 3 11.20 12.09 -16.84
CA THR A 3 10.39 13.30 -16.89
C THR A 3 9.57 13.40 -15.60
N PRO A 4 9.64 14.52 -14.86
CA PRO A 4 8.81 14.68 -13.67
C PRO A 4 7.33 14.63 -14.02
N LYS A 5 6.56 13.88 -13.23
CA LYS A 5 5.12 13.79 -13.38
C LYS A 5 4.46 13.47 -12.04
N ILE A 6 3.21 13.89 -11.92
CA ILE A 6 2.36 13.54 -10.79
C ILE A 6 1.71 12.20 -11.12
N ARG A 7 1.90 11.21 -10.29
CA ARG A 7 1.41 9.86 -10.50
C ARG A 7 0.21 9.57 -9.61
N PRO A 8 -0.98 9.32 -10.16
CA PRO A 8 -2.11 8.86 -9.34
C PRO A 8 -1.93 7.39 -9.01
N ILE A 9 -2.06 7.05 -7.73
CA ILE A 9 -1.97 5.68 -7.25
C ILE A 9 -3.14 5.35 -6.34
N VAL A 10 -3.38 4.06 -6.14
CA VAL A 10 -4.37 3.56 -5.20
C VAL A 10 -3.69 2.60 -4.25
N LEU A 11 -4.00 2.71 -2.96
CA LEU A 11 -3.48 1.83 -1.91
C LEU A 11 -4.64 1.20 -1.17
N CYS A 12 -4.44 -0.03 -0.70
CA CYS A 12 -5.45 -0.76 0.06
C CYS A 12 -4.92 -1.18 1.41
N LEU A 13 -5.68 -0.87 2.44
CA LEU A 13 -5.42 -1.37 3.79
C LEU A 13 -6.21 -2.64 3.99
N PHE A 14 -5.52 -3.73 4.27
CA PHE A 14 -6.14 -4.96 4.74
C PHE A 14 -5.85 -5.03 6.22
N ARG A 15 -6.88 -5.12 7.02
CA ARG A 15 -6.74 -5.14 8.49
C ARG A 15 -7.14 -6.48 9.06
N HIS A 16 -6.38 -6.95 10.03
CA HIS A 16 -6.69 -8.15 10.78
C HIS A 16 -6.36 -7.90 12.25
N GLY A 17 -7.38 -7.56 13.05
CA GLY A 17 -7.19 -7.10 14.42
C GLY A 17 -6.42 -5.78 14.43
N ASP A 18 -5.31 -5.74 15.16
CA ASP A 18 -4.43 -4.57 15.25
C ASP A 18 -3.33 -4.54 14.18
N ARG A 19 -3.42 -5.43 13.18
CA ARG A 19 -2.39 -5.56 12.13
C ARG A 19 -2.90 -5.10 10.78
N ILE A 20 -1.97 -4.61 9.96
CA ILE A 20 -2.21 -4.28 8.56
C ILE A 20 -1.20 -5.04 7.69
N LEU A 21 -1.58 -5.26 6.44
CA LEU A 21 -0.72 -5.94 5.48
C LEU A 21 0.14 -4.90 4.77
N VAL A 22 1.46 -5.05 4.87
CA VAL A 22 2.43 -4.12 4.29
C VAL A 22 3.57 -4.86 3.62
N SER A 23 4.17 -4.24 2.61
CA SER A 23 5.44 -4.71 2.06
C SER A 23 6.56 -3.86 2.62
N ARG A 24 7.74 -4.47 2.77
CA ARG A 24 8.95 -3.80 3.24
C ARG A 24 9.89 -3.60 2.07
N ASP A 25 10.23 -2.35 1.79
CA ASP A 25 11.13 -1.99 0.71
C ASP A 25 12.35 -1.27 1.25
N TYR A 26 13.34 -1.04 0.40
CA TYR A 26 14.61 -0.45 0.79
C TYR A 26 15.04 0.65 -0.17
N ASP A 27 15.39 1.81 0.39
CA ASP A 27 15.98 2.91 -0.36
C ASP A 27 17.50 2.82 -0.22
N SER A 28 18.19 2.46 -1.29
CA SER A 28 19.62 2.21 -1.25
C SER A 28 20.45 3.49 -1.11
N VAL A 29 19.91 4.64 -1.54
CA VAL A 29 20.61 5.92 -1.41
C VAL A 29 20.57 6.42 0.03
N LYS A 30 19.41 6.38 0.67
CA LYS A 30 19.25 6.75 2.08
C LYS A 30 19.72 5.66 3.02
N GLN A 31 19.84 4.42 2.54
CA GLN A 31 20.12 3.23 3.36
C GLN A 31 19.08 3.06 4.45
N GLU A 32 17.80 3.15 4.05
CA GLU A 32 16.65 3.03 4.94
C GLU A 32 15.63 2.06 4.38
N HIS A 33 15.02 1.27 5.25
CA HIS A 33 13.82 0.49 4.91
C HIS A 33 12.59 1.35 5.11
N TYR A 34 11.52 1.01 4.40
CA TYR A 34 10.21 1.62 4.59
C TYR A 34 9.12 0.59 4.34
N TYR A 35 7.95 0.82 4.93
CA TYR A 35 6.77 -0.03 4.75
C TYR A 35 5.71 0.72 3.97
N ARG A 36 5.01 0.01 3.11
CA ARG A 36 3.88 0.57 2.37
C ARG A 36 2.76 -0.46 2.22
N PRO A 37 1.49 -0.02 2.18
CA PRO A 37 0.39 -0.90 1.83
C PRO A 37 0.50 -1.36 0.37
N LEU A 38 -0.31 -2.34 0.01
CA LEU A 38 -0.35 -2.86 -1.35
C LEU A 38 -1.18 -1.95 -2.25
N GLY A 39 -0.85 -1.93 -3.51
CA GLY A 39 -1.56 -1.14 -4.52
C GLY A 39 -0.66 -0.82 -5.71
N GLY A 40 -1.03 0.19 -6.46
CA GLY A 40 -0.27 0.56 -7.63
C GLY A 40 -0.88 1.73 -8.39
N GLY A 41 -0.42 1.94 -9.62
CA GLY A 41 -0.87 3.06 -10.44
C GLY A 41 -2.29 2.90 -10.97
N ILE A 42 -2.99 4.01 -11.03
CA ILE A 42 -4.31 4.09 -11.68
C ILE A 42 -4.06 4.32 -13.16
N GLU A 43 -4.66 3.52 -14.02
CA GLU A 43 -4.49 3.63 -15.47
C GLU A 43 -5.53 4.58 -16.06
N PHE A 44 -5.20 5.18 -17.19
CA PHE A 44 -6.12 6.07 -17.88
C PHE A 44 -7.43 5.34 -18.20
N GLY A 45 -8.56 5.97 -17.86
CA GLY A 45 -9.88 5.39 -18.09
C GLY A 45 -10.37 4.45 -17.00
N GLU A 46 -9.59 4.30 -15.93
CA GLU A 46 -9.89 3.38 -14.83
C GLU A 46 -10.24 4.19 -13.58
N THR A 47 -11.29 3.80 -12.86
CA THR A 47 -11.57 4.39 -11.54
C THR A 47 -10.56 3.84 -10.52
N SER A 48 -10.38 4.56 -9.42
CA SER A 48 -9.51 4.07 -8.34
C SER A 48 -10.02 2.74 -7.76
N ARG A 49 -11.34 2.57 -7.69
CA ARG A 49 -11.95 1.33 -7.23
C ARG A 49 -11.59 0.14 -8.13
N ASP A 50 -11.72 0.32 -9.45
CA ASP A 50 -11.36 -0.73 -10.41
C ASP A 50 -9.86 -0.98 -10.40
N ALA A 51 -9.06 0.08 -10.23
CA ALA A 51 -7.61 -0.04 -10.17
C ALA A 51 -7.14 -0.91 -9.01
N ILE A 52 -7.70 -0.72 -7.81
CA ILE A 52 -7.25 -1.52 -6.65
C ILE A 52 -7.68 -2.98 -6.78
N ILE A 53 -8.86 -3.23 -7.35
CA ILE A 53 -9.32 -4.61 -7.60
C ILE A 53 -8.35 -5.29 -8.58
N ARG A 54 -7.99 -4.60 -9.65
CA ARG A 54 -7.03 -5.11 -10.65
C ARG A 54 -5.65 -5.35 -10.05
N GLU A 55 -5.12 -4.37 -9.30
CA GLU A 55 -3.78 -4.46 -8.71
C GLU A 55 -3.66 -5.65 -7.74
N ILE A 56 -4.65 -5.85 -6.88
CA ILE A 56 -4.60 -6.97 -5.93
C ILE A 56 -4.75 -8.31 -6.67
N ARG A 57 -5.58 -8.34 -7.70
CA ARG A 57 -5.71 -9.54 -8.54
C ARG A 57 -4.40 -9.88 -9.24
N GLU A 58 -3.72 -8.88 -9.80
CA GLU A 58 -2.42 -9.06 -10.47
C GLU A 58 -1.31 -9.44 -9.51
N GLU A 59 -1.23 -8.77 -8.36
CA GLU A 59 -0.13 -8.96 -7.41
C GLU A 59 -0.27 -10.21 -6.55
N LEU A 60 -1.48 -10.53 -6.10
CA LEU A 60 -1.72 -11.61 -5.14
C LEU A 60 -2.61 -12.73 -5.65
N ASP A 61 -3.14 -12.61 -6.86
CA ASP A 61 -4.15 -13.55 -7.41
C ASP A 61 -5.33 -13.71 -6.42
N ALA A 62 -5.77 -12.58 -5.86
CA ALA A 62 -6.81 -12.55 -4.84
C ALA A 62 -7.93 -11.59 -5.21
N GLU A 63 -9.14 -11.94 -4.82
CA GLU A 63 -10.33 -11.11 -4.96
C GLU A 63 -10.61 -10.37 -3.66
N ILE A 64 -11.11 -9.14 -3.77
CA ILE A 64 -11.42 -8.29 -2.63
C ILE A 64 -12.86 -7.80 -2.68
N GLU A 65 -13.38 -7.46 -1.51
CA GLU A 65 -14.76 -6.97 -1.35
C GLU A 65 -14.80 -5.92 -0.23
N ASN A 66 -15.96 -5.31 -0.03
CA ASN A 66 -16.19 -4.33 1.02
C ASN A 66 -15.24 -3.12 0.92
N LEU A 67 -15.05 -2.63 -0.30
CA LEU A 67 -14.18 -1.48 -0.52
C LEU A 67 -14.82 -0.20 0.03
N VAL A 68 -14.06 0.49 0.89
CA VAL A 68 -14.44 1.79 1.45
C VAL A 68 -13.31 2.76 1.24
N TRP A 69 -13.57 3.87 0.54
CA TRP A 69 -12.59 4.93 0.39
C TRP A 69 -12.40 5.63 1.73
N LEU A 70 -11.15 5.75 2.18
CA LEU A 70 -10.81 6.38 3.46
C LEU A 70 -10.35 7.82 3.28
N GLY A 71 -9.67 8.13 2.21
CA GLY A 71 -9.18 9.47 1.96
C GLY A 71 -8.14 9.49 0.84
N THR A 72 -7.66 10.69 0.56
CA THR A 72 -6.67 10.93 -0.47
C THR A 72 -5.49 11.68 0.13
N LEU A 73 -4.28 11.21 -0.14
CA LEU A 73 -3.04 11.79 0.36
C LEU A 73 -2.22 12.34 -0.78
N GLU A 74 -1.63 13.50 -0.58
CA GLU A 74 -0.61 14.05 -1.47
C GLU A 74 0.75 13.65 -0.92
N ASN A 75 1.55 12.96 -1.72
CA ASN A 75 2.83 12.43 -1.27
C ASN A 75 3.97 12.98 -2.12
N LEU A 76 4.78 13.84 -1.51
CA LEU A 76 6.01 14.35 -2.09
C LEU A 76 7.16 13.66 -1.37
N PHE A 77 8.02 12.99 -2.11
CA PHE A 77 9.08 12.17 -1.51
C PHE A 77 10.32 12.14 -2.38
N ILE A 78 11.39 11.61 -1.80
CA ILE A 78 12.62 11.31 -2.53
C ILE A 78 12.87 9.81 -2.34
N LEU A 79 13.02 9.10 -3.44
CA LEU A 79 13.29 7.66 -3.45
C LEU A 79 14.44 7.38 -4.42
N GLU A 80 15.44 6.65 -3.95
CA GLU A 80 16.66 6.36 -4.73
C GLU A 80 17.30 7.62 -5.30
N GLY A 81 17.26 8.72 -4.52
CA GLY A 81 17.82 10.01 -4.90
C GLY A 81 16.98 10.81 -5.88
N GLU A 82 15.82 10.31 -6.31
CA GLU A 82 14.96 11.01 -7.26
C GLU A 82 13.66 11.52 -6.62
N PRO A 83 13.20 12.74 -6.95
CA PRO A 83 11.93 13.22 -6.43
C PRO A 83 10.76 12.48 -7.01
N GLY A 84 9.77 12.20 -6.18
CA GLY A 84 8.51 11.59 -6.56
C GLY A 84 7.34 12.43 -6.10
N HIS A 85 6.23 12.36 -6.84
CA HIS A 85 4.99 13.06 -6.52
C HIS A 85 3.82 12.15 -6.84
N GLU A 86 3.08 11.75 -5.81
CA GLU A 86 1.94 10.85 -5.96
C GLU A 86 0.70 11.42 -5.31
N ILE A 87 -0.45 11.17 -5.94
CA ILE A 87 -1.76 11.39 -5.34
C ILE A 87 -2.28 9.98 -5.02
N ALA A 88 -2.35 9.65 -3.74
CA ALA A 88 -2.69 8.31 -3.27
C ALA A 88 -4.13 8.27 -2.76
N LEU A 89 -4.98 7.49 -3.44
CA LEU A 89 -6.33 7.21 -2.97
C LEU A 89 -6.27 5.95 -2.12
N VAL A 90 -6.72 6.04 -0.87
CA VAL A 90 -6.57 4.97 0.11
C VAL A 90 -7.92 4.33 0.39
N TYR A 91 -7.98 3.01 0.29
CA TYR A 91 -9.17 2.20 0.54
C TYR A 91 -8.94 1.22 1.66
N ASP A 92 -10.03 0.90 2.36
CA ASP A 92 -10.16 -0.30 3.17
C ASP A 92 -10.80 -1.37 2.30
N ALA A 93 -10.44 -2.63 2.50
CA ALA A 93 -11.09 -3.74 1.84
C ALA A 93 -10.86 -5.04 2.61
N THR A 94 -11.55 -6.09 2.19
CA THR A 94 -11.47 -7.41 2.79
C THR A 94 -11.17 -8.43 1.69
N PHE A 95 -10.31 -9.39 1.98
CA PHE A 95 -10.12 -10.52 1.07
C PHE A 95 -11.35 -11.42 1.08
N VAL A 96 -11.80 -11.83 -0.10
CA VAL A 96 -12.89 -12.81 -0.25
C VAL A 96 -12.47 -14.15 0.34
N ASP A 97 -11.24 -14.59 0.04
CA ASP A 97 -10.64 -15.78 0.64
C ASP A 97 -10.15 -15.46 2.04
N ARG A 98 -10.91 -15.85 3.05
CA ARG A 98 -10.60 -15.57 4.46
C ARG A 98 -9.36 -16.32 4.97
N SER A 99 -8.94 -17.38 4.29
CA SER A 99 -7.73 -18.12 4.69
C SER A 99 -6.46 -17.28 4.53
N ILE A 100 -6.50 -16.21 3.73
CA ILE A 100 -5.37 -15.30 3.57
C ILE A 100 -4.98 -14.65 4.91
N TYR A 101 -5.97 -14.39 5.78
CA TYR A 101 -5.70 -13.77 7.09
C TYR A 101 -4.97 -14.70 8.05
N GLU A 102 -4.96 -16.00 7.77
CA GLU A 102 -4.28 -17.01 8.60
C GLU A 102 -2.82 -17.22 8.22
N ARG A 103 -2.38 -16.62 7.11
CA ARG A 103 -0.99 -16.76 6.65
C ARG A 103 -0.10 -15.75 7.36
N ASP A 104 1.12 -16.16 7.70
CA ASP A 104 2.11 -15.26 8.32
C ASP A 104 2.59 -14.19 7.33
N SER A 105 2.72 -14.58 6.07
CA SER A 105 3.14 -13.68 5.00
C SER A 105 2.53 -14.12 3.67
N LEU A 106 2.55 -13.22 2.71
CA LEU A 106 2.08 -13.46 1.35
C LEU A 106 3.19 -13.11 0.37
N THR A 107 3.37 -13.94 -0.64
CA THR A 107 4.28 -13.60 -1.75
C THR A 107 3.46 -12.99 -2.88
N GLY A 108 3.80 -11.78 -3.24
CA GLY A 108 3.16 -11.06 -4.34
C GLY A 108 4.10 -10.93 -5.53
N HIS A 109 3.54 -10.53 -6.66
CA HIS A 109 4.29 -10.37 -7.91
C HIS A 109 4.00 -9.02 -8.53
N GLU A 110 5.05 -8.26 -8.83
CA GLU A 110 4.95 -7.05 -9.63
C GLU A 110 5.20 -7.41 -11.08
N ARG A 111 4.13 -7.55 -11.86
CA ARG A 111 4.19 -8.04 -13.23
C ARG A 111 4.99 -7.15 -14.17
N GLU A 112 4.92 -5.83 -13.98
CA GLU A 112 5.60 -4.86 -14.86
C GLU A 112 7.11 -5.00 -14.83
N ILE A 113 7.68 -5.35 -13.67
CA ILE A 113 9.13 -5.48 -13.50
C ILE A 113 9.58 -6.91 -13.27
N GLY A 114 8.64 -7.87 -13.25
CA GLY A 114 8.96 -9.29 -13.10
C GLY A 114 9.55 -9.68 -11.75
N LEU A 115 9.37 -8.84 -10.71
CA LEU A 115 9.91 -9.10 -9.37
C LEU A 115 8.81 -9.59 -8.45
N SER A 116 9.19 -10.46 -7.51
CA SER A 116 8.32 -10.85 -6.42
C SER A 116 8.62 -10.01 -5.18
N PHE A 117 7.63 -9.88 -4.30
CA PHE A 117 7.79 -9.20 -3.02
C PHE A 117 7.06 -9.99 -1.93
N VAL A 118 7.38 -9.68 -0.68
CA VAL A 118 6.73 -10.32 0.47
C VAL A 118 5.91 -9.26 1.20
N ALA A 119 4.63 -9.57 1.42
CA ALA A 119 3.76 -8.77 2.27
C ALA A 119 3.59 -9.45 3.62
N GLU A 120 3.65 -8.67 4.68
CA GLU A 120 3.61 -9.15 6.06
C GLU A 120 2.53 -8.42 6.85
N TRP A 121 1.95 -9.13 7.82
CA TRP A 121 1.03 -8.55 8.78
C TRP A 121 1.84 -7.90 9.90
N LYS A 122 1.69 -6.58 10.07
CA LYS A 122 2.39 -5.82 11.10
C LYS A 122 1.38 -5.07 11.96
N SER A 123 1.56 -5.14 13.28
CA SER A 123 0.75 -4.35 14.19
C SER A 123 1.18 -2.87 14.15
N PHE A 124 0.28 -1.98 14.58
CA PHE A 124 0.62 -0.56 14.67
C PHE A 124 1.75 -0.32 15.67
N ASP A 125 1.81 -1.10 16.75
CA ASP A 125 2.91 -1.02 17.72
C ASP A 125 4.25 -1.42 17.09
N GLU A 126 4.27 -2.52 16.34
CA GLU A 126 5.48 -2.93 15.60
C GLU A 126 5.94 -1.83 14.64
N LEU A 127 5.01 -1.26 13.87
CA LEU A 127 5.33 -0.21 12.90
C LEU A 127 5.86 1.07 13.58
N ARG A 128 5.31 1.45 14.74
CA ARG A 128 5.78 2.61 15.46
C ARG A 128 7.18 2.45 16.05
N ARG A 129 7.55 1.22 16.44
CA ARG A 129 8.85 0.92 17.03
C ARG A 129 9.94 0.69 16.00
N ASP A 130 9.55 0.36 14.77
CA ASP A 130 10.51 0.07 13.70
C ASP A 130 11.12 1.38 13.19
N PRO A 131 12.45 1.46 13.00
CA PRO A 131 13.06 2.61 12.35
C PRO A 131 12.54 2.85 10.93
N ALA A 132 12.07 1.80 10.25
CA ALA A 132 11.47 1.92 8.92
C ALA A 132 10.13 2.64 9.03
N ARG A 133 9.94 3.66 8.18
CA ARG A 133 8.73 4.47 8.20
C ARG A 133 7.60 3.82 7.43
N LEU A 134 6.37 4.05 7.88
CA LEU A 134 5.17 3.72 7.11
C LEU A 134 4.89 4.86 6.14
N VAL A 135 4.88 4.56 4.85
CA VAL A 135 4.62 5.54 3.79
C VAL A 135 3.33 5.19 3.05
N PRO A 136 2.67 6.14 2.40
CA PRO A 136 3.00 7.56 2.30
C PRO A 136 2.81 8.33 3.63
N GLU A 137 3.46 9.47 3.73
CA GLU A 137 3.29 10.36 4.87
C GLU A 137 1.82 10.77 4.99
N GLY A 138 1.30 10.78 6.22
CA GLY A 138 -0.11 11.05 6.48
C GLY A 138 -0.98 9.79 6.58
N LEU A 139 -0.46 8.64 6.16
CA LEU A 139 -1.23 7.39 6.20
C LEU A 139 -1.61 6.99 7.62
N ALA A 140 -0.69 7.10 8.57
CA ALA A 140 -0.97 6.76 9.97
C ALA A 140 -2.10 7.61 10.55
N ALA A 141 -2.10 8.90 10.24
CA ALA A 141 -3.17 9.81 10.69
C ALA A 141 -4.52 9.44 10.05
N LEU A 142 -4.51 9.10 8.77
CA LEU A 142 -5.71 8.68 8.04
C LEU A 142 -6.31 7.40 8.65
N ILE A 143 -5.47 6.44 9.00
CA ILE A 143 -5.89 5.20 9.65
C ILE A 143 -6.54 5.52 11.01
N ALA A 144 -5.91 6.37 11.81
CA ALA A 144 -6.43 6.76 13.12
C ALA A 144 -7.81 7.44 12.99
N GLU A 145 -7.98 8.33 12.02
CA GLU A 145 -9.26 8.99 11.75
C GLU A 145 -10.35 7.98 11.36
N SER A 146 -10.00 6.98 10.55
CA SER A 146 -10.97 5.98 10.10
C SER A 146 -11.45 5.10 11.26
N GLU A 147 -10.61 4.83 12.26
CA GLU A 147 -10.97 4.06 13.45
C GLU A 147 -11.93 4.83 14.35
N ILE A 148 -11.75 6.14 14.47
CA ILE A 148 -12.62 6.98 15.29
C ILE A 148 -14.04 7.03 14.73
N LYS A 149 -14.20 6.97 13.41
CA LYS A 149 -15.50 7.04 12.72
C LYS A 149 -16.28 5.72 12.73
N GLN A 150 -15.66 4.65 13.12
CA GLN A 150 -16.31 3.37 13.30
C GLN A 150 -16.82 3.25 14.73
#